data_c2bf88482124dd4cf9d33d61ec03547e
#
_entry.id   c2bf88482124dd4cf9d33d61ec03547e
#
_cell.length_a   1.000
_cell.length_b   1.000
_cell.length_c   1.000
_cell.angle_alpha   90.00
_cell.angle_beta   90.00
_cell.angle_gamma   90.00
#
_symmetry.space_group_name_H-M   'P 1'
#
loop_
_entity.id
_entity.type
_entity.pdbx_description
1 polymer ?
#
loop_
_entity_poly.entity_id
_entity_poly.type
_entity_poly.pdbx_seq_one_letter_code
_entity_poly.pdbx_strand_id
1 'polypeptide(L)'
;MRGRTPRWRWLVAGGGALLAVAALGSALAWSLIFDSVLASQMELSPSSRSFKEWEAPSVPLYFEIFLYNWTNAAEFPEEKPNLVQLGPYRFREHRRHVNVTWHKNNDSIAYRTLRSWIFDPTSNGTLQDNITTLNVIAASAVFRSRFWGFFQQKGLSMGLAMFGQKVSVSKTARELLFDGYEDPLLDLAKSLPPSTTGGAPPVDRFGWFYERNNSMDTEGHMEVTTGKTRGTLPGQILRWNYLDRLPYYEGECSKVRQE
;
A
#
# COMPACT_ATOMS: atom_id res chain seq x y z
N MET A 1 -62.20 34.32 -44.56
CA MET A 1 -60.88 34.97 -44.44
C MET A 1 -59.88 33.96 -43.88
N ARG A 2 -59.06 33.34 -44.69
CA ARG A 2 -57.97 32.47 -44.24
C ARG A 2 -56.74 33.34 -43.86
N GLY A 3 -56.55 33.50 -42.54
CA GLY A 3 -55.36 34.22 -42.05
C GLY A 3 -54.07 33.50 -42.41
N ARG A 4 -53.25 34.18 -43.23
CA ARG A 4 -51.89 33.71 -43.52
C ARG A 4 -51.08 33.70 -42.21
N THR A 5 -50.69 32.50 -41.73
CA THR A 5 -49.74 32.42 -40.62
C THR A 5 -48.45 33.10 -40.95
N PRO A 6 -47.92 34.02 -40.16
CA PRO A 6 -46.75 34.80 -40.49
C PRO A 6 -45.53 33.90 -40.61
N ARG A 7 -44.70 34.10 -41.63
CA ARG A 7 -43.53 33.29 -41.98
C ARG A 7 -42.54 33.12 -40.85
N TRP A 8 -42.43 34.08 -39.97
CA TRP A 8 -41.56 34.03 -38.79
C TRP A 8 -41.89 32.87 -37.83
N ARG A 9 -43.20 32.47 -37.71
CA ARG A 9 -43.62 31.35 -36.86
C ARG A 9 -43.05 30.03 -37.36
N TRP A 10 -42.91 29.85 -38.67
CA TRP A 10 -42.30 28.66 -39.25
C TRP A 10 -40.80 28.66 -39.08
N LEU A 11 -40.13 29.81 -39.11
CA LEU A 11 -38.70 29.95 -38.81
C LEU A 11 -38.39 29.64 -37.36
N VAL A 12 -39.19 30.14 -36.41
CA VAL A 12 -39.07 29.84 -34.99
C VAL A 12 -39.35 28.37 -34.70
N ALA A 13 -40.41 27.79 -35.28
CA ALA A 13 -40.71 26.36 -35.11
C ALA A 13 -39.59 25.46 -35.68
N GLY A 14 -39.08 25.80 -36.90
CA GLY A 14 -37.96 25.07 -37.50
C GLY A 14 -36.64 25.18 -36.70
N GLY A 15 -36.31 26.36 -36.19
CA GLY A 15 -35.18 26.60 -35.33
C GLY A 15 -35.32 25.83 -34.00
N GLY A 16 -36.50 25.86 -33.40
CA GLY A 16 -36.77 25.11 -32.18
C GLY A 16 -36.66 23.59 -32.38
N ALA A 17 -37.19 23.07 -33.49
CA ALA A 17 -37.07 21.64 -33.83
C ALA A 17 -35.60 21.22 -34.04
N LEU A 18 -34.78 22.04 -34.72
CA LEU A 18 -33.36 21.80 -34.91
C LEU A 18 -32.62 21.76 -33.57
N LEU A 19 -32.87 22.71 -32.68
CA LEU A 19 -32.28 22.73 -31.35
C LEU A 19 -32.68 21.52 -30.51
N ALA A 20 -33.96 21.10 -30.58
CA ALA A 20 -34.42 19.91 -29.88
C ALA A 20 -33.74 18.63 -30.38
N VAL A 21 -33.60 18.48 -31.71
CA VAL A 21 -32.86 17.33 -32.30
C VAL A 21 -31.40 17.35 -31.90
N ALA A 22 -30.76 18.50 -31.92
CA ALA A 22 -29.36 18.65 -31.49
C ALA A 22 -29.19 18.31 -30.02
N ALA A 23 -30.10 18.80 -29.15
CA ALA A 23 -30.08 18.49 -27.72
C ALA A 23 -30.27 16.99 -27.43
N LEU A 24 -31.24 16.37 -28.14
CA LEU A 24 -31.50 14.93 -28.03
C LEU A 24 -30.30 14.10 -28.50
N GLY A 25 -29.72 14.47 -29.67
CA GLY A 25 -28.52 13.83 -30.20
C GLY A 25 -27.33 13.94 -29.25
N SER A 26 -27.14 15.13 -28.67
CA SER A 26 -26.08 15.34 -27.66
C SER A 26 -26.33 14.52 -26.39
N ALA A 27 -27.57 14.43 -25.92
CA ALA A 27 -27.90 13.64 -24.75
C ALA A 27 -27.66 12.13 -24.96
N LEU A 28 -28.01 11.61 -26.14
CA LEU A 28 -27.78 10.20 -26.50
C LEU A 28 -26.32 9.88 -26.74
N ALA A 29 -25.54 10.82 -27.26
CA ALA A 29 -24.09 10.64 -27.49
C ALA A 29 -23.23 10.99 -26.27
N TRP A 30 -23.84 11.57 -25.22
CA TRP A 30 -23.09 12.13 -24.07
C TRP A 30 -22.20 11.09 -23.37
N SER A 31 -22.72 9.90 -23.11
CA SER A 31 -21.95 8.84 -22.46
C SER A 31 -20.72 8.45 -23.28
N LEU A 32 -20.86 8.30 -24.60
CA LEU A 32 -19.76 7.94 -25.49
C LEU A 32 -18.69 9.06 -25.56
N ILE A 33 -19.15 10.32 -25.62
CA ILE A 33 -18.26 11.47 -25.63
C ILE A 33 -17.53 11.59 -24.29
N PHE A 34 -18.27 11.48 -23.19
CA PHE A 34 -17.70 11.56 -21.83
C PHE A 34 -16.68 10.46 -21.60
N ASP A 35 -17.00 9.21 -21.90
CA ASP A 35 -16.10 8.07 -21.73
C ASP A 35 -14.84 8.21 -22.59
N SER A 36 -14.96 8.71 -23.82
CA SER A 36 -13.83 8.96 -24.72
C SER A 36 -12.91 10.06 -24.18
N VAL A 37 -13.49 11.17 -23.71
CA VAL A 37 -12.72 12.27 -23.10
C VAL A 37 -12.06 11.82 -21.82
N LEU A 38 -12.79 11.11 -20.94
CA LEU A 38 -12.28 10.60 -19.70
C LEU A 38 -11.10 9.63 -19.93
N ALA A 39 -11.27 8.67 -20.84
CA ALA A 39 -10.22 7.73 -21.19
C ALA A 39 -8.94 8.45 -21.68
N SER A 40 -9.08 9.45 -22.54
CA SER A 40 -7.94 10.23 -23.04
C SER A 40 -7.24 11.06 -21.95
N GLN A 41 -8.00 11.53 -20.96
CA GLN A 41 -7.44 12.29 -19.83
C GLN A 41 -6.77 11.37 -18.79
N MET A 42 -7.25 10.14 -18.65
CA MET A 42 -6.69 9.15 -17.72
C MET A 42 -5.49 8.39 -18.28
N GLU A 43 -5.28 8.40 -19.60
CA GLU A 43 -4.14 7.74 -20.22
C GLU A 43 -2.81 8.23 -19.63
N LEU A 44 -1.96 7.29 -19.22
CA LEU A 44 -0.59 7.59 -18.81
C LEU A 44 0.28 7.75 -20.04
N SER A 45 0.73 8.97 -20.29
CA SER A 45 1.71 9.29 -21.34
C SER A 45 2.75 10.28 -20.79
N PRO A 46 3.96 10.34 -21.33
CA PRO A 46 5.05 11.18 -20.78
C PRO A 46 4.71 12.67 -20.62
N SER A 47 3.77 13.16 -21.42
CA SER A 47 3.35 14.56 -21.41
C SER A 47 2.00 14.80 -20.73
N SER A 48 1.28 13.74 -20.33
CA SER A 48 -0.05 13.88 -19.73
C SER A 48 0.01 14.43 -18.31
N ARG A 49 -1.05 15.16 -17.94
CA ARG A 49 -1.23 15.64 -16.57
C ARG A 49 -1.40 14.45 -15.62
N SER A 50 -2.11 13.42 -16.04
CA SER A 50 -2.34 12.21 -15.29
C SER A 50 -1.04 11.50 -14.94
N PHE A 51 -0.06 11.46 -15.85
CA PHE A 51 1.24 10.89 -15.54
C PHE A 51 1.99 11.69 -14.47
N LYS A 52 1.97 13.04 -14.54
CA LYS A 52 2.64 13.88 -13.55
C LYS A 52 2.08 13.68 -12.14
N GLU A 53 0.76 13.65 -12.01
CA GLU A 53 0.08 13.40 -10.74
C GLU A 53 0.25 11.94 -10.26
N TRP A 54 0.37 11.00 -11.19
CA TRP A 54 0.67 9.62 -10.88
C TRP A 54 2.13 9.42 -10.44
N GLU A 55 3.09 10.07 -11.12
CA GLU A 55 4.52 10.01 -10.77
C GLU A 55 4.80 10.60 -9.40
N ALA A 56 4.23 11.76 -9.11
CA ALA A 56 4.41 12.48 -7.86
C ALA A 56 3.09 13.18 -7.46
N PRO A 57 2.24 12.52 -6.65
CA PRO A 57 0.96 13.08 -6.24
C PRO A 57 1.13 14.43 -5.53
N SER A 58 0.38 15.44 -5.99
CA SER A 58 0.39 16.78 -5.39
C SER A 58 -0.41 16.88 -4.10
N VAL A 59 -1.34 15.93 -3.88
CA VAL A 59 -2.18 15.88 -2.69
C VAL A 59 -1.35 15.42 -1.49
N PRO A 60 -1.34 16.17 -0.36
CA PRO A 60 -0.62 15.76 0.82
C PRO A 60 -1.22 14.47 1.41
N LEU A 61 -0.37 13.48 1.62
CA LEU A 61 -0.74 12.22 2.26
C LEU A 61 -0.23 12.23 3.69
N TYR A 62 -1.08 11.79 4.62
CA TYR A 62 -0.71 11.61 6.02
C TYR A 62 -0.88 10.16 6.42
N PHE A 63 0.09 9.67 7.16
CA PHE A 63 0.11 8.33 7.72
C PHE A 63 0.06 8.45 9.23
N GLU A 64 -1.03 8.00 9.85
CA GLU A 64 -1.26 8.07 11.28
C GLU A 64 -1.16 6.67 11.88
N ILE A 65 -0.30 6.52 12.87
CA ILE A 65 -0.07 5.27 13.56
C ILE A 65 -0.53 5.41 15.00
N PHE A 66 -1.22 4.39 15.50
CA PHE A 66 -1.58 4.24 16.90
C PHE A 66 -0.87 3.02 17.45
N LEU A 67 -0.18 3.19 18.57
CA LEU A 67 0.50 2.12 19.27
C LEU A 67 -0.25 1.80 20.56
N TYR A 68 -0.19 0.54 21.00
CA TYR A 68 -0.81 0.11 22.23
C TYR A 68 0.25 -0.14 23.28
N ASN A 69 0.18 0.62 24.38
CA ASN A 69 1.04 0.47 25.53
C ASN A 69 0.42 -0.51 26.51
N TRP A 70 1.11 -1.58 26.81
CA TRP A 70 0.70 -2.59 27.79
C TRP A 70 1.16 -2.17 29.18
N THR A 71 0.22 -1.60 29.98
CA THR A 71 0.53 -0.93 31.25
C THR A 71 0.83 -1.88 32.40
N ASN A 72 0.25 -3.08 32.41
CA ASN A 72 0.43 -4.10 33.44
C ASN A 72 1.21 -5.34 32.95
N ALA A 73 2.21 -5.14 32.10
CA ALA A 73 2.97 -6.25 31.52
C ALA A 73 3.75 -7.10 32.57
N ALA A 74 4.06 -6.52 33.72
CA ALA A 74 4.74 -7.23 34.82
C ALA A 74 3.83 -8.22 35.56
N GLU A 75 2.53 -8.06 35.46
CA GLU A 75 1.50 -8.84 36.14
C GLU A 75 0.99 -10.01 35.29
N PHE A 76 1.51 -10.14 34.09
CA PHE A 76 1.19 -11.27 33.20
C PHE A 76 1.99 -12.52 33.61
N PRO A 77 1.37 -13.72 33.67
CA PRO A 77 0.02 -14.09 33.18
C PRO A 77 -1.11 -14.01 34.24
N GLU A 78 -0.84 -13.55 35.44
CA GLU A 78 -1.82 -13.52 36.56
C GLU A 78 -2.99 -12.59 36.24
N GLU A 79 -2.71 -11.47 35.56
CA GLU A 79 -3.72 -10.51 35.12
C GLU A 79 -3.81 -10.42 33.57
N LYS A 80 -5.00 -10.09 33.12
CA LYS A 80 -5.21 -9.83 31.67
C LYS A 80 -4.47 -8.56 31.25
N PRO A 81 -3.93 -8.53 30.01
CA PRO A 81 -3.28 -7.34 29.48
C PRO A 81 -4.20 -6.11 29.47
N ASN A 82 -3.74 -5.02 30.08
CA ASN A 82 -4.37 -3.70 29.99
C ASN A 82 -3.61 -2.86 28.95
N LEU A 83 -4.28 -2.57 27.84
CA LEU A 83 -3.70 -1.88 26.69
C LEU A 83 -4.25 -0.47 26.60
N VAL A 84 -3.38 0.52 26.61
CA VAL A 84 -3.72 1.95 26.42
C VAL A 84 -3.23 2.39 25.04
N GLN A 85 -4.13 2.92 24.23
CA GLN A 85 -3.80 3.46 22.92
C GLN A 85 -3.05 4.78 23.06
N LEU A 86 -1.90 4.88 22.39
CA LEU A 86 -1.07 6.07 22.26
C LEU A 86 -1.04 6.55 20.80
N GLY A 87 -0.92 7.85 20.60
CA GLY A 87 -0.91 8.47 19.28
C GLY A 87 -2.05 9.47 19.07
N PRO A 88 -2.36 9.87 17.82
CA PRO A 88 -1.66 9.42 16.62
C PRO A 88 -0.21 9.87 16.55
N TYR A 89 0.66 9.00 16.06
CA TYR A 89 1.99 9.37 15.56
C TYR A 89 1.81 9.68 14.08
N ARG A 90 1.79 10.96 13.73
CA ARG A 90 1.49 11.41 12.37
C ARG A 90 2.77 11.62 11.58
N PHE A 91 2.75 11.11 10.35
CA PHE A 91 3.84 11.30 9.39
C PHE A 91 3.28 11.85 8.09
N ARG A 92 3.96 12.82 7.50
CA ARG A 92 3.70 13.25 6.14
C ARG A 92 4.39 12.27 5.18
N GLU A 93 3.61 11.63 4.33
CA GLU A 93 4.13 10.70 3.32
C GLU A 93 4.45 11.46 2.04
N HIS A 94 5.66 11.28 1.54
CA HIS A 94 6.07 11.67 0.20
C HIS A 94 6.23 10.40 -0.63
N ARG A 95 5.43 10.29 -1.67
CA ARG A 95 5.44 9.15 -2.60
C ARG A 95 5.85 9.63 -3.97
N ARG A 96 6.76 8.90 -4.61
CA ARG A 96 7.15 9.12 -6.01
C ARG A 96 7.35 7.79 -6.71
N HIS A 97 6.93 7.70 -7.96
CA HIS A 97 7.31 6.61 -8.83
C HIS A 97 8.65 6.95 -9.50
N VAL A 98 9.62 6.07 -9.35
CA VAL A 98 11.00 6.25 -9.83
C VAL A 98 11.40 5.10 -10.75
N ASN A 99 12.52 5.26 -11.47
CA ASN A 99 13.00 4.25 -12.43
C ASN A 99 11.94 3.88 -13.47
N VAL A 100 11.21 4.89 -13.95
CA VAL A 100 10.11 4.73 -14.87
C VAL A 100 10.61 4.28 -16.24
N THR A 101 10.10 3.16 -16.73
CA THR A 101 10.42 2.60 -18.05
C THR A 101 9.15 2.37 -18.85
N TRP A 102 9.11 2.87 -20.08
CA TRP A 102 7.98 2.75 -20.99
C TRP A 102 8.16 1.56 -21.94
N HIS A 103 7.18 0.67 -21.96
CA HIS A 103 7.15 -0.48 -22.88
C HIS A 103 6.11 -0.24 -23.96
N LYS A 104 6.56 0.29 -25.12
CA LYS A 104 5.67 0.65 -26.23
C LYS A 104 4.92 -0.53 -26.86
N ASN A 105 5.49 -1.74 -26.79
CA ASN A 105 4.93 -2.93 -27.45
C ASN A 105 3.68 -3.48 -26.75
N ASN A 106 3.54 -3.25 -25.46
CA ASN A 106 2.43 -3.76 -24.64
C ASN A 106 1.68 -2.65 -23.91
N ASP A 107 1.89 -1.39 -24.32
CA ASP A 107 1.24 -0.22 -23.72
C ASP A 107 1.30 -0.24 -22.17
N SER A 108 2.48 -0.55 -21.63
CA SER A 108 2.72 -0.64 -20.20
C SER A 108 3.84 0.28 -19.76
N ILE A 109 3.85 0.55 -18.46
CA ILE A 109 4.85 1.35 -17.77
C ILE A 109 5.35 0.55 -16.55
N ALA A 110 6.65 0.45 -16.43
CA ALA A 110 7.29 -0.18 -15.28
C ALA A 110 7.93 0.87 -14.38
N TYR A 111 7.90 0.64 -13.07
CA TYR A 111 8.40 1.59 -12.07
C TYR A 111 8.71 0.93 -10.73
N ARG A 112 9.34 1.70 -9.84
CA ARG A 112 9.45 1.42 -8.42
C ARG A 112 8.85 2.58 -7.63
N THR A 113 8.35 2.32 -6.44
CA THR A 113 7.80 3.35 -5.57
C THR A 113 8.82 3.75 -4.51
N LEU A 114 9.23 5.01 -4.51
CA LEU A 114 10.00 5.60 -3.42
C LEU A 114 9.03 6.24 -2.43
N ARG A 115 9.07 5.80 -1.18
CA ARG A 115 8.31 6.40 -0.07
C ARG A 115 9.24 6.98 0.97
N SER A 116 8.90 8.17 1.45
CA SER A 116 9.52 8.74 2.63
C SER A 116 8.46 9.27 3.57
N TRP A 117 8.65 9.02 4.86
CA TRP A 117 7.78 9.49 5.92
C TRP A 117 8.53 10.46 6.82
N ILE A 118 8.01 11.68 6.91
CA ILE A 118 8.56 12.74 7.75
C ILE A 118 7.61 12.93 8.93
N PHE A 119 8.13 12.79 10.15
CA PHE A 119 7.34 12.97 11.37
C PHE A 119 6.80 14.38 11.46
N ASP A 120 5.50 14.51 11.77
CA ASP A 120 4.83 15.77 12.01
C ASP A 120 4.95 16.12 13.50
N PRO A 121 5.69 17.18 13.85
CA PRO A 121 5.90 17.58 15.25
C PRO A 121 4.61 18.08 15.93
N THR A 122 3.53 18.33 15.19
CA THR A 122 2.22 18.71 15.75
C THR A 122 1.39 17.51 16.19
N SER A 123 1.92 16.31 16.03
CA SER A 123 1.36 15.04 16.46
C SER A 123 1.19 14.98 17.99
N ASN A 124 0.18 14.26 18.47
CA ASN A 124 -0.03 14.10 19.92
C ASN A 124 1.01 13.20 20.58
N GLY A 125 1.55 12.22 19.86
CA GLY A 125 2.64 11.36 20.32
C GLY A 125 4.00 11.91 19.92
N THR A 126 5.04 11.50 20.64
CA THR A 126 6.43 11.81 20.32
C THR A 126 7.20 10.54 20.00
N LEU A 127 8.20 10.65 19.12
CA LEU A 127 9.02 9.47 18.76
C LEU A 127 9.87 8.95 19.93
N GLN A 128 9.95 9.70 21.03
CA GLN A 128 10.67 9.35 22.26
C GLN A 128 9.79 8.65 23.30
N ASP A 129 8.47 8.55 23.04
CA ASP A 129 7.55 7.86 23.96
C ASP A 129 8.01 6.42 24.16
N ASN A 130 8.19 6.02 25.42
CA ASN A 130 8.55 4.65 25.75
C ASN A 130 7.29 3.79 25.84
N ILE A 131 7.25 2.75 25.02
CA ILE A 131 6.07 1.92 24.82
C ILE A 131 6.41 0.47 25.16
N THR A 132 5.66 -0.10 26.09
CA THR A 132 5.71 -1.54 26.38
C THR A 132 4.65 -2.23 25.51
N THR A 133 5.09 -3.19 24.71
CA THR A 133 4.18 -3.92 23.82
C THR A 133 4.53 -5.40 23.79
N LEU A 134 3.73 -6.20 23.09
CA LEU A 134 4.04 -7.61 22.86
C LEU A 134 5.41 -7.75 22.19
N ASN A 135 6.24 -8.65 22.67
CA ASN A 135 7.46 -9.05 21.98
C ASN A 135 7.12 -9.86 20.74
N VAL A 136 6.99 -9.16 19.62
CA VAL A 136 6.56 -9.74 18.33
C VAL A 136 7.56 -10.78 17.82
N ILE A 137 8.85 -10.60 18.10
CA ILE A 137 9.92 -11.52 17.67
C ILE A 137 9.74 -12.85 18.39
N ALA A 138 9.68 -12.83 19.73
CA ALA A 138 9.46 -14.04 20.54
C ALA A 138 8.11 -14.70 20.21
N ALA A 139 7.03 -13.91 20.10
CA ALA A 139 5.70 -14.41 19.77
C ALA A 139 5.67 -15.09 18.38
N SER A 140 6.34 -14.49 17.39
CA SER A 140 6.45 -15.06 16.04
C SER A 140 7.24 -16.36 16.03
N ALA A 141 8.33 -16.46 16.78
CA ALA A 141 9.12 -17.68 16.93
C ALA A 141 8.29 -18.81 17.56
N VAL A 142 7.54 -18.51 18.64
CA VAL A 142 6.65 -19.46 19.29
C VAL A 142 5.52 -19.90 18.36
N PHE A 143 4.89 -18.96 17.66
CA PHE A 143 3.83 -19.27 16.72
C PHE A 143 4.30 -20.19 15.59
N ARG A 144 5.50 -19.97 15.08
CA ARG A 144 6.14 -20.82 14.06
C ARG A 144 6.41 -22.21 14.58
N SER A 145 6.92 -22.33 15.80
CA SER A 145 7.30 -23.61 16.40
C SER A 145 6.12 -24.56 16.68
N ARG A 146 4.87 -24.09 16.59
CA ARG A 146 3.68 -24.92 16.89
C ARG A 146 3.57 -26.20 16.08
N PHE A 147 4.19 -26.24 14.87
CA PHE A 147 4.21 -27.41 13.99
C PHE A 147 5.52 -28.20 14.08
N TRP A 148 6.46 -27.80 14.92
CA TRP A 148 7.73 -28.48 15.09
C TRP A 148 7.61 -29.71 15.98
N GLY A 149 8.56 -30.64 15.85
CA GLY A 149 8.67 -31.78 16.73
C GLY A 149 9.04 -31.36 18.16
N PHE A 150 8.76 -32.25 19.12
CA PHE A 150 8.96 -32.01 20.54
C PHE A 150 10.36 -31.47 20.89
N PHE A 151 11.42 -32.06 20.35
CA PHE A 151 12.82 -31.67 20.65
C PHE A 151 13.13 -30.27 20.13
N GLN A 152 12.62 -29.89 18.96
CA GLN A 152 12.79 -28.55 18.39
C GLN A 152 12.06 -27.51 19.23
N GLN A 153 10.84 -27.78 19.69
CA GLN A 153 10.08 -26.90 20.58
C GLN A 153 10.80 -26.72 21.91
N LYS A 154 11.35 -27.79 22.48
CA LYS A 154 12.17 -27.71 23.72
C LYS A 154 13.45 -26.90 23.50
N GLY A 155 14.12 -27.07 22.36
CA GLY A 155 15.30 -26.29 22.02
C GLY A 155 14.97 -24.79 21.92
N LEU A 156 13.85 -24.42 21.28
CA LEU A 156 13.40 -23.03 21.24
C LEU A 156 13.10 -22.50 22.64
N SER A 157 12.38 -23.28 23.46
CA SER A 157 12.03 -22.89 24.83
C SER A 157 13.29 -22.62 25.69
N MET A 158 14.33 -23.45 25.56
CA MET A 158 15.61 -23.24 26.22
C MET A 158 16.31 -21.97 25.68
N GLY A 159 16.30 -21.76 24.37
CA GLY A 159 16.87 -20.55 23.75
C GLY A 159 16.20 -19.28 24.24
N LEU A 160 14.86 -19.25 24.25
CA LEU A 160 14.10 -18.12 24.79
C LEU A 160 14.47 -17.81 26.25
N ALA A 161 14.56 -18.85 27.09
CA ALA A 161 14.96 -18.70 28.48
C ALA A 161 16.42 -18.20 28.63
N MET A 162 17.34 -18.76 27.84
CA MET A 162 18.76 -18.39 27.88
C MET A 162 19.00 -16.94 27.45
N PHE A 163 18.27 -16.46 26.46
CA PHE A 163 18.32 -15.06 26.02
C PHE A 163 17.47 -14.11 26.88
N GLY A 164 16.86 -14.60 27.96
CA GLY A 164 16.02 -13.78 28.84
C GLY A 164 14.83 -13.15 28.15
N GLN A 165 14.29 -13.83 27.12
CA GLN A 165 13.17 -13.33 26.36
C GLN A 165 11.91 -13.26 27.19
N LYS A 166 11.26 -12.10 27.18
CA LYS A 166 9.98 -11.84 27.85
C LYS A 166 8.85 -11.74 26.82
N VAL A 167 7.62 -11.91 27.30
CA VAL A 167 6.42 -11.76 26.48
C VAL A 167 6.23 -10.32 25.99
N SER A 168 6.71 -9.35 26.77
CA SER A 168 6.66 -7.93 26.44
C SER A 168 8.06 -7.35 26.21
N VAL A 169 8.11 -6.28 25.45
CA VAL A 169 9.31 -5.49 25.19
C VAL A 169 8.98 -4.00 25.34
N SER A 170 9.88 -3.23 25.95
CA SER A 170 9.75 -1.79 26.10
C SER A 170 10.78 -1.10 25.22
N LYS A 171 10.30 -0.29 24.28
CA LYS A 171 11.12 0.44 23.29
C LYS A 171 10.49 1.78 23.01
N THR A 172 11.29 2.72 22.51
CA THR A 172 10.75 4.00 22.05
C THR A 172 9.87 3.82 20.80
N ALA A 173 8.93 4.74 20.58
CA ALA A 173 8.11 4.74 19.37
C ALA A 173 8.99 4.76 18.10
N ARG A 174 10.12 5.46 18.15
CA ARG A 174 11.11 5.53 17.06
C ARG A 174 11.69 4.17 16.75
N GLU A 175 12.16 3.43 17.77
CA GLU A 175 12.73 2.09 17.61
C GLU A 175 11.69 1.10 17.10
N LEU A 176 10.45 1.13 17.64
CA LEU A 176 9.38 0.26 17.21
C LEU A 176 8.97 0.49 15.75
N LEU A 177 8.99 1.75 15.30
CA LEU A 177 8.50 2.11 13.97
C LEU A 177 9.57 2.05 12.91
N PHE A 178 10.68 2.78 13.06
CA PHE A 178 11.61 3.04 11.95
C PHE A 178 13.06 2.62 12.20
N ASP A 179 13.64 2.95 13.36
CA ASP A 179 15.08 2.72 13.59
C ASP A 179 15.38 1.23 13.84
N GLY A 180 14.36 0.49 14.26
CA GLY A 180 14.50 -0.90 14.65
C GLY A 180 15.30 -1.10 15.94
N TYR A 181 15.13 -2.24 16.60
CA TYR A 181 15.90 -2.66 17.74
C TYR A 181 16.50 -4.05 17.52
N GLU A 182 17.65 -4.27 18.08
CA GLU A 182 18.35 -5.55 18.04
C GLU A 182 17.70 -6.54 19.01
N ASP A 183 17.66 -7.81 18.61
CA ASP A 183 17.17 -8.90 19.44
C ASP A 183 17.98 -10.18 19.16
N PRO A 184 18.46 -10.89 20.19
CA PRO A 184 19.25 -12.10 20.03
C PRO A 184 18.58 -13.20 19.19
N LEU A 185 17.24 -13.24 19.16
CA LEU A 185 16.51 -14.19 18.33
C LEU A 185 16.64 -13.91 16.83
N LEU A 186 16.85 -12.66 16.44
CA LEU A 186 17.10 -12.31 15.03
C LEU A 186 18.45 -12.85 14.59
N ASP A 187 19.48 -12.74 15.44
CA ASP A 187 20.79 -13.30 15.14
C ASP A 187 20.77 -14.83 15.11
N LEU A 188 20.03 -15.45 16.03
CA LEU A 188 19.80 -16.88 15.98
C LEU A 188 19.10 -17.29 14.68
N ALA A 189 18.08 -16.55 14.26
CA ALA A 189 17.33 -16.83 13.03
C ALA A 189 18.21 -16.79 11.77
N LYS A 190 19.24 -15.94 11.71
CA LYS A 190 20.22 -15.89 10.61
C LYS A 190 21.00 -17.20 10.45
N SER A 191 21.23 -17.91 11.55
CA SER A 191 21.98 -19.19 11.55
C SER A 191 21.09 -20.41 11.23
N LEU A 192 19.76 -20.25 11.20
CA LEU A 192 18.82 -21.32 10.95
C LEU A 192 18.50 -21.47 9.44
N PRO A 193 18.24 -22.68 8.97
CA PRO A 193 17.86 -22.89 7.57
C PRO A 193 16.50 -22.21 7.25
N PRO A 194 16.30 -21.78 6.00
CA PRO A 194 15.04 -21.13 5.56
C PRO A 194 13.78 -21.96 5.83
N SER A 195 13.87 -23.29 5.81
CA SER A 195 12.76 -24.19 6.16
C SER A 195 12.28 -24.00 7.60
N THR A 196 13.18 -23.64 8.51
CA THR A 196 12.88 -23.37 9.93
C THR A 196 12.32 -21.96 10.13
N THR A 197 12.92 -20.98 9.47
CA THR A 197 12.49 -19.57 9.56
C THR A 197 11.30 -19.25 8.65
N GLY A 198 10.92 -20.18 7.76
CA GLY A 198 9.85 -20.03 6.79
C GLY A 198 10.20 -19.13 5.62
N GLY A 199 11.48 -19.04 5.29
CA GLY A 199 11.97 -18.26 4.16
C GLY A 199 11.93 -16.74 4.36
N ALA A 200 11.65 -16.26 5.58
CA ALA A 200 11.79 -14.83 5.87
C ALA A 200 13.25 -14.41 5.69
N PRO A 201 13.53 -13.30 4.99
CA PRO A 201 14.89 -12.80 4.87
C PRO A 201 15.44 -12.47 6.26
N PRO A 202 16.71 -12.77 6.54
CA PRO A 202 17.33 -12.41 7.80
C PRO A 202 17.42 -10.89 7.90
N VAL A 203 16.87 -10.34 8.98
CA VAL A 203 16.97 -8.93 9.34
C VAL A 203 17.87 -8.79 10.58
N ASP A 204 18.58 -7.67 10.71
CA ASP A 204 19.44 -7.40 11.85
C ASP A 204 18.69 -6.73 13.01
N ARG A 205 17.63 -6.00 12.67
CA ARG A 205 16.78 -5.27 13.62
C ARG A 205 15.31 -5.50 13.31
N PHE A 206 14.48 -5.37 14.31
CA PHE A 206 13.03 -5.35 14.15
C PHE A 206 12.49 -3.94 14.32
N GLY A 207 11.70 -3.51 13.36
CA GLY A 207 10.86 -2.31 13.38
C GLY A 207 9.81 -2.46 12.30
N TRP A 208 8.59 -1.98 12.56
CA TRP A 208 7.47 -2.18 11.62
C TRP A 208 7.74 -1.61 10.24
N PHE A 209 8.52 -0.52 10.17
CA PHE A 209 8.93 0.16 8.93
C PHE A 209 10.44 0.28 8.82
N TYR A 210 11.18 -0.59 9.50
CA TYR A 210 12.63 -0.65 9.44
C TYR A 210 13.09 -0.83 7.99
N GLU A 211 14.07 -0.03 7.54
CA GLU A 211 14.59 0.04 6.17
C GLU A 211 13.57 0.40 5.07
N ARG A 212 12.33 0.73 5.44
CA ARG A 212 11.29 1.10 4.46
C ARG A 212 11.25 2.59 4.17
N ASN A 213 11.72 3.43 5.09
CA ASN A 213 11.74 4.87 4.90
C ASN A 213 12.82 5.25 3.90
N ASN A 214 12.45 6.06 2.90
CA ASN A 214 13.30 6.48 1.79
C ASN A 214 13.88 5.30 0.98
N SER A 215 13.13 4.21 0.87
CA SER A 215 13.50 3.01 0.11
C SER A 215 12.60 2.83 -1.10
N MET A 216 13.17 2.36 -2.21
CA MET A 216 12.46 1.99 -3.44
C MET A 216 12.35 0.47 -3.63
N ASP A 217 12.93 -0.31 -2.73
CA ASP A 217 13.00 -1.77 -2.88
C ASP A 217 11.88 -2.49 -2.15
N THR A 218 11.20 -1.82 -1.22
CA THR A 218 10.19 -2.42 -0.34
C THR A 218 8.97 -2.93 -1.09
N GLU A 219 8.49 -2.18 -2.09
CA GLU A 219 7.31 -2.55 -2.88
C GLU A 219 7.66 -3.39 -4.12
N GLY A 220 8.94 -3.45 -4.44
CA GLY A 220 9.44 -4.15 -5.61
C GLY A 220 9.22 -3.39 -6.91
N HIS A 221 9.37 -4.12 -8.01
CA HIS A 221 9.20 -3.62 -9.37
C HIS A 221 7.78 -3.90 -9.86
N MET A 222 7.06 -2.87 -10.24
CA MET A 222 5.69 -2.96 -10.76
C MET A 222 5.67 -2.66 -12.24
N GLU A 223 4.87 -3.39 -13.00
CA GLU A 223 4.52 -3.08 -14.38
C GLU A 223 3.00 -2.97 -14.49
N VAL A 224 2.50 -1.83 -15.01
CA VAL A 224 1.08 -1.52 -15.10
C VAL A 224 0.70 -1.05 -16.50
N THR A 225 -0.58 -1.16 -16.86
CA THR A 225 -1.13 -0.66 -18.12
C THR A 225 -1.15 0.86 -18.14
N THR A 226 -0.91 1.45 -19.33
CA THR A 226 -1.02 2.91 -19.54
C THR A 226 -2.46 3.38 -19.77
N GLY A 227 -3.39 2.47 -20.07
CA GLY A 227 -4.75 2.81 -20.49
C GLY A 227 -4.88 3.24 -21.94
N LYS A 228 -3.82 3.16 -22.74
CA LYS A 228 -3.84 3.54 -24.15
C LYS A 228 -4.64 2.57 -25.01
N THR A 229 -4.54 1.28 -24.73
CA THR A 229 -5.32 0.25 -25.44
C THR A 229 -6.78 0.35 -25.04
N ARG A 230 -7.66 0.45 -26.04
CA ARG A 230 -9.10 0.55 -25.81
C ARG A 230 -9.62 -0.64 -24.98
N GLY A 231 -10.35 -0.32 -23.91
CA GLY A 231 -10.88 -1.32 -22.96
C GLY A 231 -9.94 -1.71 -21.83
N THR A 232 -8.71 -1.15 -21.79
CA THR A 232 -7.83 -1.31 -20.62
C THR A 232 -7.90 -0.07 -19.74
N LEU A 233 -8.03 -0.28 -18.43
CA LEU A 233 -7.94 0.82 -17.48
C LEU A 233 -6.46 1.12 -17.18
N PRO A 234 -6.07 2.40 -17.03
CA PRO A 234 -4.72 2.74 -16.60
C PRO A 234 -4.44 2.21 -15.18
N GLY A 235 -3.23 1.76 -14.93
CA GLY A 235 -2.81 1.31 -13.61
C GLY A 235 -3.17 -0.14 -13.25
N GLN A 236 -3.74 -0.93 -14.17
CA GLN A 236 -3.89 -2.37 -13.94
C GLN A 236 -2.52 -3.03 -13.87
N ILE A 237 -2.26 -3.78 -12.78
CA ILE A 237 -0.99 -4.45 -12.57
C ILE A 237 -0.88 -5.64 -13.55
N LEU A 238 0.19 -5.66 -14.33
CA LEU A 238 0.53 -6.74 -15.26
C LEU A 238 1.54 -7.71 -14.65
N ARG A 239 2.55 -7.16 -13.97
CA ARG A 239 3.64 -7.92 -13.34
C ARG A 239 4.07 -7.28 -12.03
N TRP A 240 4.45 -8.14 -11.09
CA TRP A 240 5.12 -7.74 -9.86
C TRP A 240 6.44 -8.49 -9.73
N ASN A 241 7.53 -7.77 -9.52
CA ASN A 241 8.89 -8.32 -9.51
C ASN A 241 9.17 -9.19 -10.74
N TYR A 242 8.75 -8.71 -11.92
CA TYR A 242 8.89 -9.38 -13.23
C TYR A 242 8.05 -10.65 -13.40
N LEU A 243 7.23 -11.01 -12.41
CA LEU A 243 6.38 -12.19 -12.42
C LEU A 243 4.93 -11.80 -12.75
N ASP A 244 4.26 -12.58 -13.56
CA ASP A 244 2.82 -12.51 -13.83
C ASP A 244 2.00 -13.36 -12.84
N ARG A 245 2.69 -14.23 -12.08
CA ARG A 245 2.12 -15.09 -11.04
C ARG A 245 2.96 -15.03 -9.77
N LEU A 246 2.28 -15.01 -8.64
CA LEU A 246 2.92 -15.04 -7.32
C LEU A 246 3.35 -16.46 -6.97
N PRO A 247 4.61 -16.69 -6.58
CA PRO A 247 5.12 -18.04 -6.30
C PRO A 247 4.59 -18.64 -4.99
N TYR A 248 3.83 -17.84 -4.19
CA TYR A 248 3.33 -18.26 -2.87
C TYR A 248 1.90 -18.79 -2.89
N TYR A 249 1.21 -18.63 -4.01
CA TYR A 249 -0.19 -19.03 -4.17
C TYR A 249 -0.36 -19.92 -5.40
N GLU A 250 -1.39 -20.76 -5.38
CA GLU A 250 -1.73 -21.64 -6.47
C GLU A 250 -3.04 -21.20 -7.18
N GLY A 251 -3.24 -21.69 -8.40
CA GLY A 251 -4.45 -21.45 -9.18
C GLY A 251 -4.65 -19.98 -9.55
N GLU A 252 -5.88 -19.54 -9.56
CA GLU A 252 -6.27 -18.15 -9.92
C GLU A 252 -5.73 -17.12 -8.94
N CYS A 253 -5.63 -17.47 -7.64
CA CYS A 253 -5.09 -16.58 -6.61
C CYS A 253 -3.61 -16.23 -6.81
N SER A 254 -2.89 -16.96 -7.67
CA SER A 254 -1.50 -16.66 -8.00
C SER A 254 -1.37 -15.55 -9.06
N LYS A 255 -2.40 -15.27 -9.85
CA LYS A 255 -2.35 -14.26 -10.90
C LYS A 255 -2.15 -12.87 -10.31
N VAL A 256 -1.19 -12.11 -10.82
CA VAL A 256 -0.95 -10.72 -10.44
C VAL A 256 -1.99 -9.81 -11.10
N ARG A 257 -2.34 -10.10 -12.35
CA ARG A 257 -3.41 -9.41 -13.08
C ARG A 257 -4.77 -9.93 -12.63
N GLN A 258 -5.62 -9.06 -12.13
CA GLN A 258 -7.05 -9.32 -11.95
C GLN A 258 -7.78 -8.92 -13.24
N GLU A 259 -8.55 -9.84 -13.79
CA GLU A 259 -9.42 -9.61 -14.96
C GLU A 259 -10.69 -8.88 -14.54
#